data_48e823391d2dc97e9b043c648933785f
#
_entry.id   48e823391d2dc97e9b043c648933785f
#
_cell.length_a   1.000
_cell.length_b   1.000
_cell.length_c   1.000
_cell.angle_alpha   90.00
_cell.angle_beta   90.00
_cell.angle_gamma   90.00
#
_symmetry.space_group_name_H-M   'P 1'
#
loop_
_entity.id
_entity.type
_entity.pdbx_description
1 polymer ?
#
loop_
_entity_poly.entity_id
_entity_poly.type
_entity_poly.pdbx_seq_one_letter_code
_entity_poly.pdbx_strand_id
1 'polypeptide(L)' 'MKNVYPVFFTKTDTVVLVEVPDLEILTEGTDMSDAMEMARDAIELK' A
#
# COMPACT_ATOMS: atom_id res chain seq x y z
N MET A 1 21.89 -2.55 1.46
CA MET A 1 20.94 -3.59 1.90
C MET A 1 19.53 -3.24 1.39
N LYS A 2 18.86 -4.24 0.87
CA LYS A 2 17.53 -4.04 0.34
C LYS A 2 16.49 -4.24 1.45
N ASN A 3 15.61 -3.27 1.62
CA ASN A 3 14.53 -3.36 2.58
C ASN A 3 13.28 -3.89 1.89
N VAL A 4 12.72 -4.95 2.44
CA VAL A 4 11.51 -5.56 1.89
C VAL A 4 10.44 -5.54 2.98
N TYR A 5 9.27 -5.01 2.66
CA TYR A 5 8.17 -4.90 3.60
C TYR A 5 6.96 -5.67 3.07
N PRO A 6 6.25 -6.39 3.92
CA PRO A 6 5.00 -7.00 3.51
C PRO A 6 3.95 -5.91 3.26
N VAL A 7 3.26 -6.03 2.14
CA VAL A 7 2.20 -5.10 1.77
C VAL A 7 0.94 -5.92 1.54
N PHE A 8 -0.13 -5.54 2.20
CA PHE A 8 -1.40 -6.24 2.10
C PHE A 8 -2.40 -5.38 1.33
N PHE A 9 -3.03 -5.98 0.33
CA PHE A 9 -4.06 -5.33 -0.46
C PHE A 9 -5.39 -6.01 -0.20
N THR A 10 -6.41 -5.22 0.14
CA THR A 10 -7.75 -5.72 0.37
C THR A 10 -8.71 -5.00 -0.58
N LYS A 11 -9.29 -5.74 -1.49
CA LYS A 11 -10.22 -5.17 -2.45
C LYS A 11 -11.62 -5.09 -1.83
N THR A 12 -12.20 -3.90 -1.83
CA THR A 12 -13.59 -3.68 -1.41
C THR A 12 -14.44 -3.36 -2.62
N ASP A 13 -15.71 -3.04 -2.39
CA ASP A 13 -16.63 -2.71 -3.49
C ASP A 13 -16.24 -1.41 -4.19
N THR A 14 -15.55 -0.52 -3.51
CA THR A 14 -15.29 0.83 -4.02
C THR A 14 -13.82 1.17 -4.14
N VAL A 15 -12.96 0.56 -3.35
CA VAL A 15 -11.54 0.90 -3.30
C VAL A 15 -10.70 -0.34 -3.04
N VAL A 16 -9.38 -0.18 -3.14
CA VAL A 16 -8.41 -1.18 -2.71
C VAL A 16 -7.68 -0.61 -1.51
N LEU A 17 -7.81 -1.25 -0.36
CA LEU A 17 -7.10 -0.84 0.85
C LEU A 17 -5.67 -1.36 0.79
N VAL A 18 -4.74 -0.54 1.26
CA VAL A 18 -3.31 -0.87 1.27
C VAL A 18 -2.80 -0.74 2.70
N GLU A 19 -2.22 -1.81 3.20
CA GLU A 19 -1.66 -1.81 4.55
C GLU A 19 -0.21 -2.27 4.53
N VAL A 20 0.67 -1.50 5.16
CA VAL A 20 2.07 -1.87 5.38
C VAL A 20 2.29 -1.83 6.89
N PRO A 21 2.05 -2.95 7.60
CA PRO A 21 2.07 -2.94 9.06
C PRO A 21 3.41 -2.53 9.66
N ASP A 22 4.51 -2.94 9.05
CA ASP A 22 5.84 -2.64 9.57
C ASP A 22 6.13 -1.14 9.61
N LEU A 23 5.46 -0.36 8.78
CA LEU A 23 5.63 1.08 8.71
C LEU A 23 4.42 1.84 9.24
N GLU A 24 3.44 1.12 9.76
CA GLU A 24 2.18 1.68 10.26
C GLU A 24 1.48 2.55 9.20
N ILE A 25 1.52 2.08 7.96
CA ILE A 25 0.91 2.77 6.83
C ILE A 25 -0.43 2.12 6.51
N LEU A 26 -1.46 2.95 6.37
CA LEU A 26 -2.76 2.52 5.88
C LEU A 26 -3.25 3.57 4.89
N THR A 27 -3.46 3.15 3.65
CA THR A 27 -3.93 4.05 2.60
C THR A 27 -4.89 3.28 1.69
N GLU A 28 -5.36 3.92 0.63
CA GLU A 28 -6.26 3.27 -0.31
C GLU A 28 -6.03 3.82 -1.71
N GLY A 29 -6.40 3.01 -2.70
CA GLY A 29 -6.36 3.40 -4.10
C GLY A 29 -7.70 3.11 -4.77
N THR A 30 -7.97 3.73 -5.90
CA THR A 30 -9.22 3.54 -6.63
C THR A 30 -9.29 2.19 -7.33
N ASP A 31 -8.12 1.64 -7.68
CA ASP A 31 -8.00 0.29 -8.25
C ASP A 31 -6.64 -0.28 -7.85
N MET A 32 -6.36 -1.50 -8.30
CA MET A 32 -5.12 -2.18 -7.90
C MET A 32 -3.87 -1.42 -8.38
N SER A 33 -3.90 -0.89 -9.59
CA SER A 33 -2.77 -0.14 -10.14
C SER A 33 -2.50 1.12 -9.31
N ASP A 34 -3.55 1.84 -8.96
CA ASP A 34 -3.45 3.03 -8.12
C ASP A 34 -2.96 2.66 -6.71
N ALA A 35 -3.50 1.57 -6.16
CA ALA A 35 -3.10 1.11 -4.83
C ALA A 35 -1.62 0.73 -4.78
N MET A 36 -1.11 0.07 -5.81
CA MET A 36 0.31 -0.29 -5.88
C MET A 36 1.19 0.95 -5.95
N GLU A 37 0.77 1.95 -6.69
CA GLU A 37 1.50 3.21 -6.76
C GLU A 37 1.49 3.93 -5.42
N MET A 38 0.34 3.95 -4.74
CA MET A 38 0.22 4.55 -3.41
C MET A 38 1.12 3.85 -2.41
N ALA A 39 1.18 2.52 -2.45
CA ALA A 39 2.04 1.74 -1.55
C ALA A 39 3.50 2.09 -1.76
N ARG A 40 3.93 2.16 -3.02
CA ARG A 40 5.32 2.48 -3.34
C ARG A 40 5.68 3.88 -2.87
N ASP A 41 4.82 4.85 -3.14
CA ASP A 41 5.07 6.23 -2.74
C ASP A 41 5.13 6.38 -1.22
N ALA A 42 4.23 5.70 -0.51
CA ALA A 42 4.22 5.75 0.93
C ALA A 42 5.49 5.16 1.54
N ILE A 43 5.98 4.07 1.00
CA ILE A 43 7.21 3.43 1.46
C ILE A 43 8.41 4.32 1.16
N GLU A 44 8.45 4.93 -0.01
CA GLU A 44 9.57 5.79 -0.39
C GLU A 44 9.65 7.05 0.47
N LEU A 45 8.53 7.52 0.98
CA LEU A 45 8.49 8.71 1.83
C LEU A 45 8.90 8.43 3.26
N LYS A 46 8.95 7.16 3.63
CA LYS A 46 9.43 6.78 4.97
C LYS A 46 10.93 6.66 4.99
#